data_74941805656582fae289efa5a014edd8
#
_entry.id   74941805656582fae289efa5a014edd8
#
_cell.length_a   1.000
_cell.length_b   1.000
_cell.length_c   1.000
_cell.angle_alpha   90.00
_cell.angle_beta   90.00
_cell.angle_gamma   90.00
#
_symmetry.space_group_name_H-M   'P 1'
#
loop_
_entity.id
_entity.type
_entity.pdbx_description
1 polymer ?
#
loop_
_entity_poly.entity_id
_entity_poly.type
_entity_poly.pdbx_seq_one_letter_code
_entity_poly.pdbx_strand_id
1 'polypeptide(L)'
;MAEPYIRTRDLTKKYQSGTGELVVFSGLNLDVERGEMLALVGESGAGKSTLLHLLGGLDRPSGGTIHYGGREISGLAPSEQSDFRNREIGFVWQIHYLLPEFTAQENVMMPLLIRGCQRVEAAAESLARLDEVGLRARASHRAGELSGGEQQRVALARALVGKPGVLLADEPTGNLDFRTGEMIFELLESLHRTHQLTSVFVTHNLNFAQRCDRALTLEKGGLVPGVQLSSQPGGNPEYL
;
A
#
# COMPACT_ATOMS: atom_id res chain seq x y z
N MET A 1 -22.66 -15.41 2.90
CA MET A 1 -21.44 -14.83 2.36
C MET A 1 -20.55 -14.50 3.55
N ALA A 2 -19.26 -14.75 3.48
CA ALA A 2 -18.32 -14.36 4.55
C ALA A 2 -18.34 -12.83 4.70
N GLU A 3 -18.07 -12.33 5.90
CA GLU A 3 -17.97 -10.89 6.12
C GLU A 3 -16.64 -10.38 5.54
N PRO A 4 -16.65 -9.29 4.71
CA PRO A 4 -15.42 -8.75 4.14
C PRO A 4 -14.45 -8.31 5.24
N TYR A 5 -13.15 -8.49 4.97
CA TYR A 5 -12.11 -8.18 5.96
C TYR A 5 -11.88 -6.68 6.11
N ILE A 6 -11.84 -5.94 4.99
CA ILE A 6 -11.82 -4.47 5.00
C ILE A 6 -13.18 -3.99 4.48
N ARG A 7 -13.82 -3.11 5.23
CA ARG A 7 -15.13 -2.55 4.85
C ARG A 7 -15.14 -1.04 5.08
N THR A 8 -15.56 -0.29 4.08
CA THR A 8 -15.91 1.12 4.26
C THR A 8 -17.40 1.32 4.02
N ARG A 9 -18.03 2.23 4.79
CA ARG A 9 -19.43 2.62 4.63
C ARG A 9 -19.55 4.13 4.65
N ASP A 10 -20.18 4.66 3.60
CA ASP A 10 -20.44 6.08 3.37
C ASP A 10 -19.19 6.96 3.56
N LEU A 11 -18.01 6.41 3.20
CA LEU A 11 -16.74 7.05 3.44
C LEU A 11 -16.63 8.36 2.68
N THR A 12 -16.37 9.44 3.40
CA THR A 12 -16.30 10.79 2.85
C THR A 12 -14.98 11.43 3.26
N LYS A 13 -14.30 12.08 2.32
CA LYS A 13 -13.11 12.88 2.60
C LYS A 13 -13.20 14.25 1.94
N LYS A 14 -12.97 15.27 2.76
CA LYS A 14 -12.96 16.67 2.41
C LYS A 14 -11.73 17.34 2.99
N TYR A 15 -11.15 18.27 2.26
CA TYR A 15 -10.06 19.12 2.74
C TYR A 15 -10.51 20.58 2.71
N GLN A 16 -10.13 21.35 3.73
CA GLN A 16 -10.29 22.79 3.71
C GLN A 16 -9.23 23.40 2.79
N SER A 17 -9.66 24.13 1.78
CA SER A 17 -8.82 24.96 0.91
C SER A 17 -9.15 26.41 1.16
N GLY A 18 -8.18 27.31 1.15
CA GLY A 18 -8.33 28.71 1.61
C GLY A 18 -9.55 29.48 1.07
N THR A 19 -10.20 29.04 0.01
CA THR A 19 -11.39 29.64 -0.60
C THR A 19 -12.62 28.73 -0.59
N GLY A 20 -12.53 27.51 -0.03
CA GLY A 20 -13.64 26.57 -0.04
C GLY A 20 -13.28 25.16 0.46
N GLU A 21 -14.21 24.24 0.29
CA GLU A 21 -14.07 22.84 0.64
C GLU A 21 -13.79 22.01 -0.63
N LEU A 22 -12.69 21.25 -0.64
CA LEU A 22 -12.40 20.29 -1.69
C LEU A 22 -12.93 18.92 -1.26
N VAL A 23 -13.95 18.43 -1.93
CA VAL A 23 -14.50 17.07 -1.72
C VAL A 23 -13.73 16.11 -2.62
N VAL A 24 -13.00 15.17 -2.03
CA VAL A 24 -12.26 14.14 -2.79
C VAL A 24 -13.20 13.02 -3.19
N PHE A 25 -14.00 12.51 -2.26
CA PHE A 25 -15.10 11.58 -2.48
C PHE A 25 -16.13 11.70 -1.34
N SER A 26 -17.36 11.26 -1.62
CA SER A 26 -18.45 11.29 -0.67
C SER A 26 -19.33 10.04 -0.84
N GLY A 27 -19.61 9.35 0.27
CA GLY A 27 -20.46 8.16 0.27
C GLY A 27 -19.81 6.92 -0.37
N LEU A 28 -18.45 6.84 -0.35
CA LEU A 28 -17.73 5.72 -0.96
C LEU A 28 -17.88 4.46 -0.11
N ASN A 29 -18.29 3.37 -0.76
CA ASN A 29 -18.42 2.05 -0.17
C ASN A 29 -17.42 1.09 -0.83
N LEU A 30 -16.66 0.35 -0.01
CA LEU A 30 -15.69 -0.64 -0.46
C LEU A 30 -15.73 -1.84 0.46
N ASP A 31 -15.78 -3.03 -0.11
CA ASP A 31 -15.58 -4.29 0.57
C ASP A 31 -14.38 -5.00 -0.05
N VAL A 32 -13.45 -5.49 0.78
CA VAL A 32 -12.29 -6.30 0.38
C VAL A 32 -12.32 -7.59 1.20
N GLU A 33 -12.30 -8.71 0.51
CA GLU A 33 -12.33 -10.02 1.15
C GLU A 33 -10.97 -10.36 1.80
N ARG A 34 -10.99 -11.25 2.79
CA ARG A 34 -9.73 -11.72 3.38
C ARG A 34 -8.91 -12.49 2.34
N GLY A 35 -7.64 -12.14 2.21
CA GLY A 35 -6.74 -12.78 1.23
C GLY A 35 -6.94 -12.28 -0.20
N GLU A 36 -7.77 -11.27 -0.43
CA GLU A 36 -7.95 -10.66 -1.75
C GLU A 36 -6.80 -9.74 -2.11
N MET A 37 -6.39 -9.78 -3.37
CA MET A 37 -5.49 -8.82 -4.01
C MET A 37 -6.33 -7.85 -4.85
N LEU A 38 -6.56 -6.64 -4.34
CA LEU A 38 -7.35 -5.61 -4.99
C LEU A 38 -6.46 -4.55 -5.63
N ALA A 39 -6.70 -4.23 -6.90
CA ALA A 39 -6.11 -3.06 -7.56
C ALA A 39 -7.10 -1.88 -7.57
N LEU A 40 -6.62 -0.70 -7.20
CA LEU A 40 -7.31 0.58 -7.35
C LEU A 40 -6.63 1.37 -8.46
N VAL A 41 -7.33 1.59 -9.56
CA VAL A 41 -6.86 2.39 -10.70
C VAL A 41 -7.65 3.69 -10.81
N GLY A 42 -7.28 4.57 -11.73
CA GLY A 42 -7.96 5.82 -12.01
C GLY A 42 -6.99 6.95 -12.34
N GLU A 43 -7.51 8.08 -12.78
CA GLU A 43 -6.73 9.25 -13.16
C GLU A 43 -5.89 9.81 -12.00
N SER A 44 -4.83 10.56 -12.34
CA SER A 44 -4.08 11.31 -11.32
C SER A 44 -5.00 12.31 -10.63
N GLY A 45 -4.91 12.42 -9.32
CA GLY A 45 -5.79 13.31 -8.54
C GLY A 45 -7.18 12.76 -8.23
N ALA A 46 -7.56 11.56 -8.69
CA ALA A 46 -8.87 10.95 -8.41
C ALA A 46 -9.12 10.63 -6.92
N GLY A 47 -8.07 10.68 -6.08
CA GLY A 47 -8.20 10.40 -4.63
C GLY A 47 -7.74 9.00 -4.20
N LYS A 48 -7.06 8.23 -5.07
CA LYS A 48 -6.60 6.86 -4.78
C LYS A 48 -5.68 6.80 -3.56
N SER A 49 -4.62 7.62 -3.53
CA SER A 49 -3.70 7.70 -2.38
C SER A 49 -4.41 8.19 -1.12
N THR A 50 -5.38 9.11 -1.26
CA THR A 50 -6.23 9.55 -0.14
C THR A 50 -7.03 8.37 0.43
N LEU A 51 -7.65 7.55 -0.42
CA LEU A 51 -8.36 6.35 0.02
C LEU A 51 -7.41 5.39 0.73
N LEU A 52 -6.20 5.15 0.16
CA LEU A 52 -5.19 4.29 0.78
C LEU A 52 -4.75 4.83 2.16
N HIS A 53 -4.57 6.15 2.30
CA HIS A 53 -4.23 6.78 3.59
C HIS A 53 -5.34 6.60 4.63
N LEU A 54 -6.60 6.69 4.23
CA LEU A 54 -7.72 6.46 5.13
C LEU A 54 -7.81 4.99 5.55
N LEU A 55 -7.70 4.05 4.60
CA LEU A 55 -7.64 2.62 4.89
C LEU A 55 -6.48 2.30 5.84
N GLY A 56 -5.35 2.95 5.63
CA GLY A 56 -4.16 2.79 6.48
C GLY A 56 -4.23 3.50 7.84
N GLY A 57 -5.28 4.25 8.13
CA GLY A 57 -5.36 5.05 9.35
C GLY A 57 -4.25 6.12 9.44
N LEU A 58 -3.72 6.58 8.31
CA LEU A 58 -2.76 7.69 8.24
C LEU A 58 -3.46 9.05 8.21
N ASP A 59 -4.71 9.05 7.78
CA ASP A 59 -5.58 10.21 7.77
C ASP A 59 -6.95 9.82 8.33
N ARG A 60 -7.76 10.80 8.72
CA ARG A 60 -9.11 10.58 9.24
C ARG A 60 -10.16 10.90 8.20
N PRO A 61 -11.22 10.09 8.08
CA PRO A 61 -12.34 10.43 7.24
C PRO A 61 -13.07 11.67 7.77
N SER A 62 -13.67 12.43 6.87
CA SER A 62 -14.58 13.52 7.22
C SER A 62 -15.99 13.01 7.57
N GLY A 63 -16.31 11.77 7.20
CA GLY A 63 -17.56 11.08 7.51
C GLY A 63 -17.49 9.63 7.06
N GLY A 64 -18.44 8.82 7.52
CA GLY A 64 -18.45 7.37 7.28
C GLY A 64 -17.52 6.60 8.18
N THR A 65 -17.42 5.28 7.96
CA THR A 65 -16.67 4.35 8.81
C THR A 65 -15.76 3.43 8.02
N ILE A 66 -14.69 2.96 8.69
CA ILE A 66 -13.74 1.96 8.16
C ILE A 66 -13.62 0.85 9.20
N HIS A 67 -13.79 -0.39 8.75
CA HIS A 67 -13.71 -1.58 9.59
C HIS A 67 -12.70 -2.59 9.06
N TYR A 68 -12.04 -3.27 9.98
CA TYR A 68 -11.14 -4.40 9.74
C TYR A 68 -11.59 -5.59 10.58
N GLY A 69 -11.99 -6.68 9.91
CA GLY A 69 -12.49 -7.88 10.62
C GLY A 69 -13.62 -7.57 11.60
N GLY A 70 -14.53 -6.67 11.22
CA GLY A 70 -15.65 -6.20 12.06
C GLY A 70 -15.30 -5.11 13.08
N ARG A 71 -14.01 -4.83 13.34
CA ARG A 71 -13.58 -3.74 14.25
C ARG A 71 -13.54 -2.41 13.51
N GLU A 72 -14.22 -1.40 14.02
CA GLU A 72 -14.10 -0.03 13.49
C GLU A 72 -12.76 0.59 13.87
N ILE A 73 -12.07 1.20 12.88
CA ILE A 73 -10.79 1.88 13.06
C ILE A 73 -10.86 3.40 12.89
N SER A 74 -11.91 3.90 12.24
CA SER A 74 -12.09 5.34 11.97
C SER A 74 -12.26 6.19 13.23
N GLY A 75 -12.79 5.60 14.31
CA GLY A 75 -13.02 6.23 15.60
C GLY A 75 -11.91 6.04 16.64
N LEU A 76 -10.82 5.34 16.31
CA LEU A 76 -9.76 5.03 17.27
C LEU A 76 -9.04 6.30 17.77
N ALA A 77 -8.62 6.29 19.04
CA ALA A 77 -7.72 7.30 19.58
C ALA A 77 -6.35 7.25 18.85
N PRO A 78 -5.59 8.36 18.81
CA PRO A 78 -4.32 8.41 18.05
C PRO A 78 -3.31 7.31 18.42
N SER A 79 -3.21 6.96 19.70
CA SER A 79 -2.33 5.87 20.18
C SER A 79 -2.80 4.51 19.68
N GLU A 80 -4.09 4.21 19.81
CA GLU A 80 -4.68 2.95 19.33
C GLU A 80 -4.55 2.82 17.80
N GLN A 81 -4.72 3.92 17.07
CA GLN A 81 -4.55 3.96 15.62
C GLN A 81 -3.10 3.70 15.21
N SER A 82 -2.12 4.22 15.98
CA SER A 82 -0.70 3.93 15.76
C SER A 82 -0.34 2.47 16.04
N ASP A 83 -0.87 1.90 17.11
CA ASP A 83 -0.71 0.49 17.44
C ASP A 83 -1.35 -0.42 16.38
N PHE A 84 -2.56 -0.07 15.92
CA PHE A 84 -3.24 -0.77 14.85
C PHE A 84 -2.40 -0.78 13.56
N ARG A 85 -1.92 0.40 13.10
CA ARG A 85 -1.05 0.48 11.92
C ARG A 85 0.19 -0.39 12.06
N ASN A 86 0.86 -0.29 13.19
CA ASN A 86 2.10 -1.03 13.40
C ASN A 86 1.90 -2.55 13.40
N ARG A 87 0.75 -3.05 13.86
CA ARG A 87 0.48 -4.49 13.99
C ARG A 87 -0.18 -5.10 12.77
N GLU A 88 -1.13 -4.39 12.16
CA GLU A 88 -2.02 -4.96 11.17
C GLU A 88 -1.66 -4.58 9.74
N ILE A 89 -0.90 -3.49 9.53
CA ILE A 89 -0.70 -2.92 8.21
C ILE A 89 0.78 -2.83 7.84
N GLY A 90 1.12 -3.39 6.68
CA GLY A 90 2.36 -3.11 5.97
C GLY A 90 2.11 -2.03 4.90
N PHE A 91 3.01 -1.04 4.84
CA PHE A 91 2.95 0.02 3.83
C PHE A 91 4.11 -0.06 2.85
N VAL A 92 3.80 0.08 1.56
CA VAL A 92 4.77 0.23 0.48
C VAL A 92 4.41 1.46 -0.35
N TRP A 93 5.38 2.34 -0.57
CA TRP A 93 5.19 3.60 -1.26
C TRP A 93 6.02 3.65 -2.54
N GLN A 94 5.63 4.51 -3.46
CA GLN A 94 6.40 4.80 -4.67
C GLN A 94 7.79 5.35 -4.33
N ILE A 95 7.90 6.23 -3.32
CA ILE A 95 9.17 6.63 -2.70
C ILE A 95 9.39 5.70 -1.51
N HIS A 96 10.50 5.00 -1.47
CA HIS A 96 10.76 3.92 -0.52
C HIS A 96 10.76 4.37 0.95
N TYR A 97 10.98 5.67 1.22
CA TYR A 97 11.10 6.26 2.57
C TYR A 97 12.04 5.46 3.49
N LEU A 98 13.17 5.00 2.94
CA LEU A 98 14.21 4.41 3.76
C LEU A 98 14.95 5.51 4.51
N LEU A 99 15.28 5.24 5.75
CA LEU A 99 16.11 6.11 6.58
C LEU A 99 17.56 6.03 6.06
N PRO A 100 18.12 7.11 5.52
CA PRO A 100 19.37 7.05 4.75
C PRO A 100 20.61 6.73 5.61
N GLU A 101 20.57 7.06 6.90
CA GLU A 101 21.65 6.80 7.85
C GLU A 101 21.66 5.34 8.33
N PHE A 102 20.57 4.63 8.14
CA PHE A 102 20.39 3.25 8.58
C PHE A 102 20.73 2.26 7.48
N THR A 103 21.23 1.10 7.89
CA THR A 103 21.42 -0.05 7.00
C THR A 103 20.08 -0.63 6.55
N ALA A 104 20.09 -1.49 5.53
CA ALA A 104 18.90 -2.23 5.09
C ALA A 104 18.27 -3.00 6.25
N GLN A 105 19.09 -3.69 7.06
CA GLN A 105 18.63 -4.43 8.22
C GLN A 105 17.99 -3.51 9.26
N GLU A 106 18.61 -2.40 9.60
CA GLU A 106 18.07 -1.45 10.58
C GLU A 106 16.75 -0.81 10.10
N ASN A 107 16.63 -0.49 8.81
CA ASN A 107 15.37 -0.04 8.24
C ASN A 107 14.26 -1.09 8.41
N VAL A 108 14.55 -2.36 8.17
CA VAL A 108 13.58 -3.46 8.34
C VAL A 108 13.27 -3.73 9.81
N MET A 109 14.22 -3.56 10.72
CA MET A 109 14.00 -3.72 12.18
C MET A 109 13.06 -2.69 12.78
N MET A 110 12.99 -1.49 12.20
CA MET A 110 12.35 -0.32 12.81
C MET A 110 10.91 -0.56 13.30
N PRO A 111 9.99 -1.18 12.52
CA PRO A 111 8.63 -1.46 12.99
C PRO A 111 8.58 -2.33 14.26
N LEU A 112 9.49 -3.30 14.38
CA LEU A 112 9.57 -4.17 15.56
C LEU A 112 10.12 -3.44 16.78
N LEU A 113 11.14 -2.60 16.58
CA LEU A 113 11.70 -1.77 17.66
C LEU A 113 10.69 -0.77 18.20
N ILE A 114 9.90 -0.14 17.33
CA ILE A 114 8.78 0.76 17.71
C ILE A 114 7.73 -0.01 18.52
N ARG A 115 7.49 -1.30 18.19
CA ARG A 115 6.59 -2.19 18.94
C ARG A 115 7.14 -2.62 20.31
N GLY A 116 8.40 -2.32 20.60
CA GLY A 116 9.06 -2.71 21.84
C GLY A 116 9.70 -4.11 21.82
N CYS A 117 9.86 -4.74 20.63
CA CYS A 117 10.58 -6.01 20.51
C CYS A 117 12.05 -5.84 20.89
N GLN A 118 12.64 -6.87 21.48
CA GLN A 118 14.06 -6.86 21.82
C GLN A 118 14.91 -6.78 20.54
N ARG A 119 16.03 -6.05 20.61
CA ARG A 119 16.90 -5.80 19.45
C ARG A 119 17.40 -7.10 18.81
N VAL A 120 17.68 -8.13 19.61
CA VAL A 120 18.15 -9.42 19.10
C VAL A 120 17.08 -10.13 18.29
N GLU A 121 15.84 -10.14 18.75
CA GLU A 121 14.69 -10.71 18.05
C GLU A 121 14.39 -9.93 16.77
N ALA A 122 14.34 -8.59 16.86
CA ALA A 122 14.13 -7.73 15.70
C ALA A 122 15.21 -7.92 14.62
N ALA A 123 16.49 -8.12 15.04
CA ALA A 123 17.59 -8.39 14.12
C ALA A 123 17.43 -9.75 13.40
N ALA A 124 17.03 -10.79 14.12
CA ALA A 124 16.81 -12.11 13.52
C ALA A 124 15.65 -12.09 12.50
N GLU A 125 14.49 -11.51 12.88
CA GLU A 125 13.32 -11.39 11.99
C GLU A 125 13.62 -10.51 10.76
N SER A 126 14.36 -9.41 10.94
CA SER A 126 14.73 -8.55 9.81
C SER A 126 15.64 -9.25 8.80
N LEU A 127 16.60 -10.05 9.27
CA LEU A 127 17.45 -10.85 8.38
C LEU A 127 16.65 -11.92 7.63
N ALA A 128 15.67 -12.55 8.27
CA ALA A 128 14.77 -13.50 7.61
C ALA A 128 13.94 -12.82 6.52
N ARG A 129 13.40 -11.62 6.78
CA ARG A 129 12.67 -10.84 5.75
C ARG A 129 13.57 -10.38 4.60
N LEU A 130 14.80 -9.95 4.90
CA LEU A 130 15.78 -9.59 3.86
C LEU A 130 16.17 -10.80 3.00
N ASP A 131 16.28 -11.99 3.60
CA ASP A 131 16.54 -13.23 2.87
C ASP A 131 15.40 -13.58 1.90
N GLU A 132 14.17 -13.44 2.36
CA GLU A 132 12.94 -13.68 1.57
C GLU A 132 12.83 -12.77 0.33
N VAL A 133 13.31 -11.53 0.43
CA VAL A 133 13.37 -10.61 -0.72
C VAL A 133 14.72 -10.66 -1.48
N GLY A 134 15.58 -11.64 -1.18
CA GLY A 134 16.87 -11.86 -1.85
C GLY A 134 17.94 -10.81 -1.53
N LEU A 135 17.90 -10.20 -0.34
CA LEU A 135 18.82 -9.12 0.05
C LEU A 135 19.64 -9.41 1.32
N ARG A 136 19.72 -10.69 1.76
CA ARG A 136 20.52 -11.06 2.95
C ARG A 136 21.96 -10.55 2.86
N ALA A 137 22.60 -10.66 1.70
CA ALA A 137 23.97 -10.19 1.46
C ALA A 137 24.12 -8.65 1.48
N ARG A 138 23.00 -7.93 1.40
CA ARG A 138 22.94 -6.46 1.43
C ARG A 138 22.52 -5.90 2.80
N ALA A 139 22.33 -6.72 3.81
CA ALA A 139 21.80 -6.33 5.11
C ALA A 139 22.55 -5.16 5.77
N SER A 140 23.88 -5.10 5.61
CA SER A 140 24.74 -4.05 6.17
C SER A 140 24.89 -2.79 5.28
N HIS A 141 24.34 -2.79 4.05
CA HIS A 141 24.42 -1.63 3.17
C HIS A 141 23.42 -0.55 3.60
N ARG A 142 23.82 0.71 3.48
CA ARG A 142 22.92 1.86 3.69
C ARG A 142 22.01 2.07 2.48
N ALA A 143 20.91 2.79 2.66
CA ALA A 143 19.95 3.04 1.61
C ALA A 143 20.59 3.63 0.33
N GLY A 144 21.52 4.56 0.45
CA GLY A 144 22.21 5.19 -0.69
C GLY A 144 23.19 4.28 -1.44
N GLU A 145 23.52 3.12 -0.90
CA GLU A 145 24.39 2.11 -1.52
C GLU A 145 23.60 1.04 -2.30
N LEU A 146 22.26 1.14 -2.26
CA LEU A 146 21.33 0.21 -2.89
C LEU A 146 20.74 0.80 -4.17
N SER A 147 20.56 -0.02 -5.19
CA SER A 147 19.80 0.34 -6.38
C SER A 147 18.33 0.59 -6.03
N GLY A 148 17.57 1.29 -6.90
CA GLY A 148 16.15 1.55 -6.68
C GLY A 148 15.32 0.28 -6.44
N GLY A 149 15.57 -0.78 -7.22
CA GLY A 149 14.91 -2.07 -7.03
C GLY A 149 15.32 -2.78 -5.72
N GLU A 150 16.58 -2.64 -5.26
CA GLU A 150 17.00 -3.13 -3.96
C GLU A 150 16.35 -2.33 -2.82
N GLN A 151 16.27 -1.01 -2.94
CA GLN A 151 15.56 -0.16 -1.97
C GLN A 151 14.08 -0.54 -1.85
N GLN A 152 13.41 -0.82 -2.98
CA GLN A 152 12.02 -1.29 -2.98
C GLN A 152 11.89 -2.64 -2.28
N ARG A 153 12.79 -3.58 -2.51
CA ARG A 153 12.79 -4.86 -1.80
C ARG A 153 13.03 -4.69 -0.29
N VAL A 154 13.89 -3.75 0.13
CA VAL A 154 14.03 -3.41 1.57
C VAL A 154 12.73 -2.83 2.12
N ALA A 155 12.04 -1.96 1.37
CA ALA A 155 10.75 -1.41 1.79
C ALA A 155 9.67 -2.50 1.93
N LEU A 156 9.66 -3.50 1.03
CA LEU A 156 8.80 -4.69 1.14
C LEU A 156 9.13 -5.51 2.39
N ALA A 157 10.40 -5.81 2.63
CA ALA A 157 10.83 -6.53 3.83
C ALA A 157 10.41 -5.79 5.11
N ARG A 158 10.57 -4.46 5.14
CA ARG A 158 10.14 -3.59 6.24
C ARG A 158 8.61 -3.63 6.44
N ALA A 159 7.84 -3.61 5.36
CA ALA A 159 6.39 -3.70 5.43
C ALA A 159 5.90 -5.01 6.04
N LEU A 160 6.63 -6.11 5.80
CA LEU A 160 6.22 -7.47 6.21
C LEU A 160 6.84 -7.95 7.52
N VAL A 161 7.87 -7.27 8.06
CA VAL A 161 8.59 -7.75 9.26
C VAL A 161 7.68 -7.89 10.48
N GLY A 162 6.65 -7.05 10.58
CA GLY A 162 5.64 -7.08 11.64
C GLY A 162 4.61 -8.19 11.50
N LYS A 163 4.67 -8.99 10.43
CA LYS A 163 3.66 -10.02 10.07
C LYS A 163 2.25 -9.42 9.99
N PRO A 164 2.04 -8.36 9.19
CA PRO A 164 0.73 -7.72 9.08
C PRO A 164 -0.28 -8.64 8.37
N GLY A 165 -1.56 -8.43 8.64
CA GLY A 165 -2.64 -9.07 7.88
C GLY A 165 -2.98 -8.35 6.57
N VAL A 166 -2.58 -7.08 6.45
CA VAL A 166 -2.89 -6.22 5.31
C VAL A 166 -1.63 -5.57 4.72
N LEU A 167 -1.56 -5.53 3.41
CA LEU A 167 -0.56 -4.79 2.65
C LEU A 167 -1.23 -3.67 1.85
N LEU A 168 -0.85 -2.43 2.12
CA LEU A 168 -1.29 -1.26 1.36
C LEU A 168 -0.11 -0.72 0.56
N ALA A 169 -0.25 -0.62 -0.76
CA ALA A 169 0.82 -0.16 -1.61
C ALA A 169 0.35 0.95 -2.57
N ASP A 170 1.08 2.06 -2.58
CA ASP A 170 0.86 3.19 -3.49
C ASP A 170 1.95 3.22 -4.54
N GLU A 171 1.60 2.89 -5.79
CA GLU A 171 2.49 2.85 -6.94
C GLU A 171 3.82 2.10 -6.69
N PRO A 172 3.77 0.83 -6.22
CA PRO A 172 4.96 0.14 -5.70
C PRO A 172 6.06 -0.10 -6.74
N THR A 173 5.79 0.13 -8.03
CA THR A 173 6.74 -0.01 -9.14
C THR A 173 6.92 1.29 -9.94
N GLY A 174 6.27 2.39 -9.52
CA GLY A 174 6.16 3.62 -10.33
C GLY A 174 7.48 4.35 -10.60
N ASN A 175 8.52 4.15 -9.79
CA ASN A 175 9.84 4.76 -9.97
C ASN A 175 10.89 3.79 -10.55
N LEU A 176 10.48 2.62 -11.02
CA LEU A 176 11.38 1.58 -11.51
C LEU A 176 11.27 1.46 -13.04
N ASP A 177 12.35 1.03 -13.67
CA ASP A 177 12.29 0.62 -15.06
C ASP A 177 11.36 -0.60 -15.22
N PHE A 178 10.88 -0.82 -16.44
CA PHE A 178 9.89 -1.86 -16.73
C PHE A 178 10.30 -3.25 -16.21
N ARG A 179 11.55 -3.67 -16.48
CA ARG A 179 12.05 -5.00 -16.09
C ARG A 179 12.14 -5.16 -14.57
N THR A 180 12.67 -4.15 -13.89
CA THR A 180 12.73 -4.14 -12.43
C THR A 180 11.34 -4.09 -11.83
N GLY A 181 10.41 -3.33 -12.41
CA GLY A 181 9.02 -3.26 -12.01
C GLY A 181 8.32 -4.62 -12.06
N GLU A 182 8.50 -5.38 -13.16
CA GLU A 182 7.96 -6.74 -13.27
C GLU A 182 8.51 -7.69 -12.20
N MET A 183 9.83 -7.66 -11.92
CA MET A 183 10.42 -8.48 -10.85
C MET A 183 9.86 -8.13 -9.46
N ILE A 184 9.65 -6.84 -9.18
CA ILE A 184 9.03 -6.40 -7.92
C ILE A 184 7.59 -6.87 -7.83
N PHE A 185 6.87 -6.85 -8.95
CA PHE A 185 5.50 -7.31 -8.98
C PHE A 185 5.38 -8.84 -8.74
N GLU A 186 6.21 -9.65 -9.40
CA GLU A 186 6.28 -11.09 -9.16
C GLU A 186 6.62 -11.40 -7.70
N LEU A 187 7.52 -10.61 -7.10
CA LEU A 187 7.84 -10.71 -5.68
C LEU A 187 6.63 -10.37 -4.80
N LEU A 188 5.89 -9.28 -5.11
CA LEU A 188 4.68 -8.89 -4.39
C LEU A 188 3.61 -10.00 -4.42
N GLU A 189 3.36 -10.60 -5.59
CA GLU A 189 2.44 -11.73 -5.71
C GLU A 189 2.88 -12.94 -4.87
N SER A 190 4.17 -13.28 -4.93
CA SER A 190 4.73 -14.36 -4.13
C SER A 190 4.55 -14.12 -2.64
N LEU A 191 4.89 -12.91 -2.16
CA LEU A 191 4.77 -12.52 -0.76
C LEU A 191 3.29 -12.47 -0.31
N HIS A 192 2.39 -11.96 -1.16
CA HIS A 192 0.95 -11.96 -0.90
C HIS A 192 0.43 -13.38 -0.63
N ARG A 193 0.78 -14.34 -1.51
CA ARG A 193 0.37 -15.75 -1.37
C ARG A 193 1.02 -16.42 -0.16
N THR A 194 2.33 -16.21 0.03
CA THR A 194 3.09 -16.85 1.12
C THR A 194 2.60 -16.41 2.50
N HIS A 195 2.30 -15.13 2.65
CA HIS A 195 1.84 -14.55 3.92
C HIS A 195 0.31 -14.49 4.04
N GLN A 196 -0.44 -14.94 3.02
CA GLN A 196 -1.91 -14.88 2.97
C GLN A 196 -2.45 -13.47 3.26
N LEU A 197 -1.83 -12.46 2.64
CA LEU A 197 -2.15 -11.06 2.88
C LEU A 197 -3.50 -10.68 2.24
N THR A 198 -4.18 -9.72 2.83
CA THR A 198 -5.19 -8.94 2.14
C THR A 198 -4.48 -7.70 1.59
N SER A 199 -4.48 -7.49 0.27
CA SER A 199 -3.65 -6.46 -0.34
C SER A 199 -4.47 -5.46 -1.14
N VAL A 200 -4.17 -4.16 -0.97
CA VAL A 200 -4.76 -3.09 -1.78
C VAL A 200 -3.63 -2.32 -2.45
N PHE A 201 -3.61 -2.35 -3.78
CA PHE A 201 -2.60 -1.71 -4.61
C PHE A 201 -3.21 -0.52 -5.36
N VAL A 202 -2.71 0.67 -5.14
CA VAL A 202 -2.95 1.81 -6.03
C VAL A 202 -1.94 1.75 -7.15
N THR A 203 -2.39 1.77 -8.39
CA THR A 203 -1.49 1.75 -9.56
C THR A 203 -2.13 2.36 -10.80
N HIS A 204 -1.28 2.90 -11.68
CA HIS A 204 -1.65 3.25 -13.06
C HIS A 204 -1.20 2.19 -14.08
N ASN A 205 -0.48 1.15 -13.64
CA ASN A 205 -0.07 0.03 -14.48
C ASN A 205 -1.23 -0.96 -14.64
N LEU A 206 -1.87 -0.94 -15.82
CA LEU A 206 -3.02 -1.77 -16.11
C LEU A 206 -2.67 -3.28 -16.20
N ASN A 207 -1.46 -3.61 -16.65
CA ASN A 207 -1.00 -5.00 -16.68
C ASN A 207 -0.89 -5.56 -15.25
N PHE A 208 -0.42 -4.73 -14.32
CA PHE A 208 -0.42 -5.06 -12.91
C PHE A 208 -1.86 -5.26 -12.37
N ALA A 209 -2.74 -4.30 -12.63
CA ALA A 209 -4.11 -4.37 -12.16
C ALA A 209 -4.87 -5.62 -12.66
N GLN A 210 -4.59 -6.08 -13.89
CA GLN A 210 -5.21 -7.28 -14.47
C GLN A 210 -4.75 -8.59 -13.82
N ARG A 211 -3.63 -8.61 -13.11
CA ARG A 211 -3.11 -9.77 -12.39
C ARG A 211 -3.65 -9.86 -10.95
N CYS A 212 -4.29 -8.81 -10.45
CA CYS A 212 -4.99 -8.82 -9.17
C CYS A 212 -6.32 -9.59 -9.28
N ASP A 213 -6.82 -10.10 -8.15
CA ASP A 213 -8.10 -10.84 -8.11
C ASP A 213 -9.27 -9.96 -8.57
N ARG A 214 -9.20 -8.66 -8.26
CA ARG A 214 -10.19 -7.67 -8.67
C ARG A 214 -9.52 -6.31 -8.90
N ALA A 215 -10.05 -5.57 -9.86
CA ALA A 215 -9.67 -4.18 -10.11
C ALA A 215 -10.89 -3.27 -10.01
N LEU A 216 -10.74 -2.12 -9.36
CA LEU A 216 -11.74 -1.05 -9.28
C LEU A 216 -11.13 0.25 -9.79
N THR A 217 -11.93 0.99 -10.55
CA THR A 217 -11.57 2.35 -10.98
C THR A 217 -12.20 3.38 -10.04
N LEU A 218 -11.36 4.26 -9.48
CA LEU A 218 -11.85 5.44 -8.75
C LEU A 218 -12.08 6.58 -9.73
N GLU A 219 -13.34 6.92 -9.95
CA GLU A 219 -13.75 7.95 -10.89
C GLU A 219 -14.87 8.81 -10.26
N LYS A 220 -14.75 10.16 -10.38
CA LYS A 220 -15.76 11.13 -9.89
C LYS A 220 -16.19 10.90 -8.43
N GLY A 221 -15.23 10.45 -7.60
CA GLY A 221 -15.48 10.19 -6.18
C GLY A 221 -16.21 8.88 -5.88
N GLY A 222 -16.43 8.01 -6.86
CA GLY A 222 -17.03 6.67 -6.72
C GLY A 222 -16.13 5.56 -7.23
N LEU A 223 -16.40 4.32 -6.81
CA LEU A 223 -15.71 3.12 -7.28
C LEU A 223 -16.59 2.41 -8.31
N VAL A 224 -16.02 2.12 -9.49
CA VAL A 224 -16.66 1.35 -10.54
C VAL A 224 -15.85 0.08 -10.83
N PRO A 225 -16.51 -1.07 -11.12
CA PRO A 225 -15.83 -2.32 -11.41
C PRO A 225 -15.00 -2.26 -12.69
N GLY A 226 -13.85 -2.96 -12.68
CA GLY A 226 -12.99 -3.15 -13.84
C GLY A 226 -11.98 -2.02 -14.05
N VAL A 227 -11.11 -2.25 -15.05
CA VAL A 227 -10.14 -1.26 -15.52
C VAL A 227 -10.78 -0.50 -16.68
N GLN A 228 -11.27 0.71 -16.42
CA GLN A 228 -11.71 1.57 -17.50
C GLN A 228 -10.49 2.20 -18.16
N LEU A 229 -10.23 1.83 -19.40
CA LEU A 229 -9.33 2.58 -20.27
C LEU A 229 -10.02 3.92 -20.52
N SER A 230 -9.44 5.03 -20.01
CA SER A 230 -9.89 6.35 -20.43
C SER A 230 -9.80 6.40 -21.96
N SER A 231 -10.93 6.47 -22.63
CA SER A 231 -10.99 6.78 -24.04
C SER A 231 -10.46 8.21 -24.20
N GLN A 232 -9.16 8.33 -24.48
CA GLN A 232 -8.63 9.60 -24.98
C GLN A 232 -9.30 9.87 -26.33
N PRO A 233 -10.01 10.98 -26.51
CA PRO A 233 -10.48 11.37 -27.81
C PRO A 233 -9.28 11.79 -28.66
N GLY A 234 -8.92 10.96 -29.66
CA GLY A 234 -8.20 11.38 -30.85
C GLY A 234 -6.74 11.80 -30.69
N GLY A 235 -5.84 10.85 -30.54
CA GLY A 235 -4.46 10.99 -31.00
C GLY A 235 -4.38 10.55 -32.46
N ASN A 236 -4.20 11.49 -33.36
CA ASN A 236 -4.01 11.29 -34.78
C ASN A 236 -2.76 10.42 -35.05
N PRO A 237 -2.82 9.35 -35.86
CA PRO A 237 -1.64 8.59 -36.22
C PRO A 237 -0.96 9.23 -37.42
N GLU A 238 -0.24 10.30 -37.21
CA GLU A 238 0.73 10.83 -38.18
C GLU A 238 1.96 11.30 -37.38
N TYR A 239 3.00 10.43 -37.38
CA TYR A 239 4.40 10.75 -37.66
C TYR A 239 5.18 9.43 -37.55
N LEU A 240 5.60 9.01 -38.75
CA LEU A 240 6.62 8.00 -39.05
C LEU A 240 7.96 8.30 -38.36
#